data_37c52d84bc599e5291de5224d349e959
#
_entry.id   37c52d84bc599e5291de5224d349e959
#
_cell.length_a   1.000
_cell.length_b   1.000
_cell.length_c   1.000
_cell.angle_alpha   90.00
_cell.angle_beta   90.00
_cell.angle_gamma   90.00
#
_symmetry.space_group_name_H-M   'P 1'
#
loop_
_entity.id
_entity.type
_entity.pdbx_description
1 polymer ?
#
loop_
_entity_poly.entity_id
_entity_poly.type
_entity_poly.pdbx_seq_one_letter_code
_entity_poly.pdbx_strand_id
1 'polypeptide(L)'
;MPKIIHTMIRVLDPERSIRFYSEGFGFSISHRLDFDDFALVYLRNPENDFEIELTHNKGRTEPYTHGDGYGHYAFVVDELEPMQVKLEQLGYSPLPIKEFKRGDELLARFFFVQDPDGYKIEVLQRGGHYR
;
A
#
# COMPACT_ATOMS: atom_id res chain seq x y z
N MET A 1 3.31 -17.42 20.42
CA MET A 1 3.98 -16.41 19.58
C MET A 1 2.92 -15.51 18.95
N PRO A 2 3.04 -14.18 19.07
CA PRO A 2 2.06 -13.27 18.46
C PRO A 2 2.13 -13.33 16.93
N LYS A 3 0.97 -13.19 16.28
CA LYS A 3 0.86 -13.09 14.82
C LYS A 3 0.45 -11.67 14.47
N ILE A 4 1.20 -11.03 13.57
CA ILE A 4 0.79 -9.74 13.04
C ILE A 4 -0.41 -9.93 12.10
N ILE A 5 -1.47 -9.14 12.26
CA ILE A 5 -2.72 -9.34 11.50
C ILE A 5 -3.09 -8.17 10.61
N HIS A 6 -2.78 -6.93 10.99
CA HIS A 6 -3.07 -5.79 10.14
C HIS A 6 -2.19 -4.59 10.47
N THR A 7 -2.13 -3.66 9.50
CA THR A 7 -1.68 -2.29 9.72
C THR A 7 -2.86 -1.35 9.48
N MET A 8 -2.92 -0.25 10.22
CA MET A 8 -4.01 0.72 10.07
C MET A 8 -3.49 2.02 9.49
N ILE A 9 -4.22 2.54 8.49
CA ILE A 9 -3.99 3.86 7.95
C ILE A 9 -5.31 4.64 7.96
N ARG A 10 -5.22 5.97 8.17
CA ARG A 10 -6.36 6.87 8.12
C ARG A 10 -6.51 7.44 6.72
N VAL A 11 -7.73 7.41 6.20
CA VAL A 11 -8.03 7.84 4.84
C VAL A 11 -9.17 8.85 4.83
N LEU A 12 -9.11 9.82 3.92
CA LEU A 12 -10.18 10.82 3.78
C LEU A 12 -11.40 10.26 3.04
N ASP A 13 -11.15 9.48 2.00
CA ASP A 13 -12.19 8.91 1.14
C ASP A 13 -11.95 7.42 1.00
N PRO A 14 -12.69 6.59 1.76
CA PRO A 14 -12.46 5.16 1.73
C PRO A 14 -12.69 4.53 0.35
N GLU A 15 -13.67 5.01 -0.42
CA GLU A 15 -13.94 4.43 -1.75
C GLU A 15 -12.76 4.69 -2.71
N ARG A 16 -12.12 5.84 -2.62
CA ARG A 16 -10.92 6.17 -3.38
C ARG A 16 -9.76 5.24 -3.01
N SER A 17 -9.56 5.00 -1.74
CA SER A 17 -8.51 4.11 -1.23
C SER A 17 -8.79 2.65 -1.60
N ILE A 18 -10.04 2.20 -1.46
CA ILE A 18 -10.45 0.84 -1.85
C ILE A 18 -10.14 0.62 -3.34
N ARG A 19 -10.45 1.58 -4.19
CA ARG A 19 -10.17 1.48 -5.64
C ARG A 19 -8.67 1.36 -5.90
N PHE A 20 -7.87 2.18 -5.24
CA PHE A 20 -6.41 2.14 -5.38
C PHE A 20 -5.86 0.74 -5.05
N TYR A 21 -6.20 0.21 -3.88
CA TYR A 21 -5.69 -1.08 -3.44
C TYR A 21 -6.29 -2.25 -4.22
N SER A 22 -7.54 -2.13 -4.64
CA SER A 22 -8.21 -3.16 -5.44
C SER A 22 -7.64 -3.24 -6.86
N GLU A 23 -7.67 -2.14 -7.59
CA GLU A 23 -7.22 -2.10 -8.98
C GLU A 23 -5.70 -2.22 -9.09
N GLY A 24 -4.96 -1.59 -8.17
CA GLY A 24 -3.50 -1.59 -8.18
C GLY A 24 -2.88 -2.86 -7.63
N PHE A 25 -3.39 -3.37 -6.51
CA PHE A 25 -2.71 -4.41 -5.74
C PHE A 25 -3.56 -5.68 -5.51
N GLY A 26 -4.72 -5.78 -6.13
CA GLY A 26 -5.53 -6.99 -6.05
C GLY A 26 -6.22 -7.23 -4.73
N PHE A 27 -6.38 -6.18 -3.90
CA PHE A 27 -7.08 -6.31 -2.63
C PHE A 27 -8.59 -6.31 -2.82
N SER A 28 -9.30 -6.96 -1.90
CA SER A 28 -10.75 -6.91 -1.79
C SER A 28 -11.15 -6.67 -0.35
N ILE A 29 -12.38 -6.19 -0.14
CA ILE A 29 -12.90 -5.97 1.20
C ILE A 29 -13.13 -7.33 1.85
N SER A 30 -12.46 -7.57 2.99
CA SER A 30 -12.67 -8.77 3.80
C SER A 30 -13.68 -8.53 4.91
N HIS A 31 -13.78 -7.28 5.41
CA HIS A 31 -14.68 -6.94 6.49
C HIS A 31 -14.92 -5.44 6.52
N ARG A 32 -16.10 -5.02 7.00
CA ARG A 32 -16.44 -3.61 7.12
C ARG A 32 -17.27 -3.40 8.39
N LEU A 33 -16.91 -2.35 9.15
CA LEU A 33 -17.68 -1.90 10.33
C LEU A 33 -18.00 -0.42 10.15
N ASP A 34 -19.27 -0.09 10.27
CA ASP A 34 -19.74 1.28 10.07
C ASP A 34 -20.40 1.80 11.35
N PHE A 35 -19.89 2.93 11.85
CA PHE A 35 -20.39 3.61 13.05
C PHE A 35 -20.82 5.03 12.69
N ASP A 36 -21.44 5.75 13.62
CA ASP A 36 -21.99 7.09 13.36
C ASP A 36 -20.87 8.08 12.98
N ASP A 37 -19.71 8.02 13.64
CA ASP A 37 -18.64 9.01 13.50
C ASP A 37 -17.39 8.46 12.79
N PHE A 38 -17.30 7.15 12.55
CA PHE A 38 -16.19 6.56 11.82
C PHE A 38 -16.58 5.24 11.18
N ALA A 39 -15.74 4.78 10.24
CA ALA A 39 -15.89 3.46 9.61
C ALA A 39 -14.54 2.79 9.49
N LEU A 40 -14.54 1.47 9.55
CA LEU A 40 -13.36 0.63 9.36
C LEU A 40 -13.60 -0.27 8.16
N VAL A 41 -12.62 -0.32 7.25
CA VAL A 41 -12.67 -1.21 6.09
C VAL A 41 -11.38 -2.03 6.08
N TYR A 42 -11.50 -3.35 6.08
CA TYR A 42 -10.37 -4.26 6.06
C TYR A 42 -10.17 -4.80 4.65
N LEU A 43 -8.98 -4.65 4.13
CA LEU A 43 -8.62 -5.08 2.78
C LEU A 43 -7.59 -6.20 2.85
N ARG A 44 -7.77 -7.22 2.01
CA ARG A 44 -6.89 -8.38 1.94
C ARG A 44 -6.81 -8.88 0.49
N ASN A 45 -5.67 -9.43 0.13
CA ASN A 45 -5.53 -10.15 -1.14
C ASN A 45 -5.22 -11.63 -0.87
N PRO A 46 -5.28 -12.50 -1.89
CA PRO A 46 -5.12 -13.95 -1.67
C PRO A 46 -3.74 -14.40 -1.22
N GLU A 47 -2.72 -13.53 -1.28
CA GLU A 47 -1.34 -13.92 -0.99
C GLU A 47 -1.09 -14.24 0.50
N ASN A 48 -1.86 -13.60 1.40
CA ASN A 48 -1.69 -13.84 2.84
C ASN A 48 -2.92 -13.38 3.63
N ASP A 49 -2.87 -13.58 4.96
CA ASP A 49 -3.94 -13.17 5.88
C ASP A 49 -3.77 -11.75 6.41
N PHE A 50 -2.64 -11.10 6.11
CA PHE A 50 -2.40 -9.74 6.61
C PHE A 50 -3.32 -8.75 5.91
N GLU A 51 -3.87 -7.81 6.68
CA GLU A 51 -4.86 -6.87 6.16
C GLU A 51 -4.36 -5.43 6.29
N ILE A 52 -4.86 -4.58 5.39
CA ILE A 52 -4.78 -3.12 5.57
C ILE A 52 -6.13 -2.69 6.13
N GLU A 53 -6.12 -2.08 7.34
CA GLU A 53 -7.30 -1.50 7.94
C GLU A 53 -7.36 -0.03 7.58
N LEU A 54 -8.40 0.35 6.83
CA LEU A 54 -8.66 1.76 6.51
C LEU A 54 -9.58 2.32 7.59
N THR A 55 -9.15 3.38 8.26
CA THR A 55 -9.99 4.12 9.21
C THR A 55 -10.45 5.41 8.56
N HIS A 56 -11.77 5.55 8.45
CA HIS A 56 -12.42 6.75 7.93
C HIS A 56 -13.09 7.50 9.07
N ASN A 57 -12.55 8.67 9.44
CA ASN A 57 -13.16 9.57 10.42
C ASN A 57 -14.13 10.47 9.67
N LYS A 58 -15.45 10.23 9.84
CA LYS A 58 -16.50 10.95 9.13
C LYS A 58 -16.46 12.43 9.48
N GLY A 59 -16.61 13.29 8.48
CA GLY A 59 -16.55 14.74 8.67
C GLY A 59 -15.15 15.34 8.59
N ARG A 60 -14.09 14.54 8.59
CA ARG A 60 -12.73 15.03 8.38
C ARG A 60 -12.53 15.44 6.92
N THR A 61 -12.07 16.66 6.68
CA THR A 61 -11.79 17.17 5.32
C THR A 61 -10.32 17.50 5.11
N GLU A 62 -9.57 17.76 6.17
CA GLU A 62 -8.17 18.11 6.09
C GLU A 62 -7.30 16.88 5.90
N PRO A 63 -6.29 16.93 5.00
CA PRO A 63 -5.34 15.82 4.84
C PRO A 63 -4.67 15.48 6.18
N TYR A 64 -4.34 14.20 6.33
CA TYR A 64 -3.59 13.73 7.49
C TYR A 64 -2.12 14.09 7.35
N THR A 65 -1.49 14.43 8.48
CA THR A 65 -0.05 14.66 8.55
C THR A 65 0.62 13.34 8.94
N HIS A 66 1.54 12.86 8.09
CA HIS A 66 2.24 11.59 8.37
C HIS A 66 3.45 11.79 9.27
N GLY A 67 3.94 13.02 9.40
CA GLY A 67 5.11 13.34 10.20
C GLY A 67 6.38 12.79 9.60
N ASP A 68 7.41 12.65 10.42
CA ASP A 68 8.71 12.11 10.01
C ASP A 68 8.97 10.69 10.53
N GLY A 69 8.01 10.12 11.25
CA GLY A 69 8.14 8.78 11.80
C GLY A 69 7.64 7.68 10.86
N TYR A 70 6.70 8.01 9.97
CA TYR A 70 6.23 7.04 8.98
C TYR A 70 7.23 6.95 7.82
N GLY A 71 7.61 5.73 7.46
CA GLY A 71 8.42 5.49 6.27
C GLY A 71 7.53 4.99 5.12
N HIS A 72 7.40 3.69 5.04
CA HIS A 72 6.58 3.04 4.01
C HIS A 72 6.24 1.62 4.46
N TYR A 73 5.30 1.02 3.79
CA TYR A 73 5.14 -0.43 3.80
C TYR A 73 5.35 -0.95 2.39
N ALA A 74 5.59 -2.25 2.25
CA ALA A 74 6.11 -2.79 1.01
C ALA A 74 5.30 -3.99 0.51
N PHE A 75 5.26 -4.12 -0.80
CA PHE A 75 4.74 -5.27 -1.51
C PHE A 75 5.87 -5.90 -2.33
N VAL A 76 5.81 -7.20 -2.51
CA VAL A 76 6.71 -7.92 -3.40
C VAL A 76 5.90 -8.41 -4.62
N VAL A 77 6.50 -8.26 -5.79
CA VAL A 77 5.94 -8.73 -7.07
C VAL A 77 7.00 -9.51 -7.84
N ASP A 78 6.58 -10.37 -8.76
CA ASP A 78 7.54 -11.12 -9.56
C ASP A 78 8.25 -10.23 -10.58
N GLU A 79 7.51 -9.30 -11.20
CA GLU A 79 8.04 -8.37 -12.20
C GLU A 79 7.60 -6.94 -11.92
N LEU A 80 8.56 -6.00 -11.87
CA LEU A 80 8.29 -4.60 -11.56
C LEU A 80 7.67 -3.84 -12.73
N GLU A 81 8.18 -4.04 -13.94
CA GLU A 81 7.79 -3.25 -15.11
C GLU A 81 6.30 -3.33 -15.41
N PRO A 82 5.66 -4.52 -15.47
CA PRO A 82 4.22 -4.60 -15.68
C PRO A 82 3.42 -3.93 -14.58
N MET A 83 3.88 -4.02 -13.33
CA MET A 83 3.23 -3.40 -12.18
C MET A 83 3.29 -1.88 -12.27
N GLN A 84 4.45 -1.34 -12.63
CA GLN A 84 4.64 0.10 -12.79
C GLN A 84 3.73 0.64 -13.91
N VAL A 85 3.72 0.00 -15.07
CA VAL A 85 2.87 0.38 -16.20
C VAL A 85 1.39 0.36 -15.81
N LYS A 86 0.96 -0.68 -15.10
CA LYS A 86 -0.42 -0.79 -14.64
C LYS A 86 -0.82 0.39 -13.74
N LEU A 87 0.03 0.76 -12.79
CA LEU A 87 -0.23 1.89 -11.89
C LEU A 87 -0.27 3.21 -12.64
N GLU A 88 0.60 3.40 -13.64
CA GLU A 88 0.57 4.58 -14.52
C GLU A 88 -0.74 4.65 -15.30
N GLN A 89 -1.18 3.55 -15.88
CA GLN A 89 -2.42 3.49 -16.65
C GLN A 89 -3.65 3.76 -15.79
N LEU A 90 -3.59 3.41 -14.52
CA LEU A 90 -4.67 3.70 -13.56
C LEU A 90 -4.69 5.16 -13.09
N GLY A 91 -3.69 5.96 -13.51
CA GLY A 91 -3.63 7.39 -13.16
C GLY A 91 -2.81 7.70 -11.92
N TYR A 92 -2.11 6.72 -11.37
CA TYR A 92 -1.17 6.94 -10.26
C TYR A 92 0.21 7.22 -10.84
N SER A 93 1.08 7.84 -10.03
CA SER A 93 2.37 8.33 -10.52
C SER A 93 3.52 7.58 -9.85
N PRO A 94 3.78 6.32 -10.23
CA PRO A 94 4.90 5.59 -9.67
C PRO A 94 6.23 6.25 -10.08
N LEU A 95 7.19 6.22 -9.16
CA LEU A 95 8.52 6.73 -9.41
C LEU A 95 9.31 5.73 -10.28
N PRO A 96 10.45 6.16 -10.85
CA PRO A 96 11.31 5.26 -11.64
C PRO A 96 11.80 4.06 -10.84
N ILE A 97 11.98 2.94 -11.52
CA ILE A 97 12.59 1.74 -10.94
C ILE A 97 14.04 2.04 -10.60
N LYS A 98 14.45 1.64 -9.40
CA LYS A 98 15.82 1.82 -8.90
C LYS A 98 16.39 0.50 -8.45
N GLU A 99 17.72 0.48 -8.37
CA GLU A 99 18.47 -0.65 -7.83
C GLU A 99 19.16 -0.23 -6.54
N PHE A 100 19.08 -1.12 -5.54
CA PHE A 100 19.77 -0.96 -4.27
C PHE A 100 20.93 -1.95 -4.24
N LYS A 101 22.15 -1.40 -4.22
CA LYS A 101 23.39 -2.19 -4.31
C LYS A 101 24.28 -1.96 -3.11
N ARG A 102 25.04 -2.99 -2.78
CA ARG A 102 26.17 -2.89 -1.87
C ARG A 102 27.41 -3.29 -2.68
N GLY A 103 28.24 -2.31 -3.07
CA GLY A 103 29.30 -2.54 -4.05
C GLY A 103 28.68 -2.97 -5.39
N ASP A 104 29.10 -4.12 -5.90
CA ASP A 104 28.56 -4.70 -7.14
C ASP A 104 27.39 -5.66 -6.90
N GLU A 105 27.05 -5.93 -5.62
CA GLU A 105 25.98 -6.85 -5.25
C GLU A 105 24.64 -6.16 -5.34
N LEU A 106 23.73 -6.68 -6.20
CA LEU A 106 22.35 -6.21 -6.27
C LEU A 106 21.56 -6.80 -5.10
N LEU A 107 21.08 -5.91 -4.21
CA LEU A 107 20.30 -6.31 -3.04
C LEU A 107 18.80 -6.28 -3.31
N ALA A 108 18.34 -5.30 -4.12
CA ALA A 108 16.92 -5.17 -4.44
C ALA A 108 16.73 -4.32 -5.69
N ARG A 109 15.64 -4.58 -6.41
CA ARG A 109 15.06 -3.67 -7.42
C ARG A 109 13.69 -3.26 -6.91
N PHE A 110 13.35 -1.99 -7.05
CA PHE A 110 12.12 -1.47 -6.46
C PHE A 110 11.69 -0.16 -7.13
N PHE A 111 10.45 0.22 -6.90
CA PHE A 111 9.98 1.58 -7.12
C PHE A 111 9.03 1.99 -5.99
N PHE A 112 8.81 3.30 -5.85
CA PHE A 112 7.85 3.85 -4.90
C PHE A 112 6.63 4.39 -5.61
N VAL A 113 5.48 4.28 -4.95
CA VAL A 113 4.23 4.92 -5.36
C VAL A 113 3.52 5.39 -4.09
N GLN A 114 2.71 6.44 -4.19
CA GLN A 114 1.89 6.91 -3.08
C GLN A 114 0.44 6.51 -3.32
N ASP A 115 -0.24 6.15 -2.23
CA ASP A 115 -1.67 5.94 -2.28
C ASP A 115 -2.41 7.29 -2.32
N PRO A 116 -3.76 7.31 -2.44
CA PRO A 116 -4.50 8.59 -2.56
C PRO A 116 -4.35 9.55 -1.39
N ASP A 117 -3.96 9.07 -0.21
CA ASP A 117 -3.71 9.91 0.98
C ASP A 117 -2.23 10.22 1.18
N GLY A 118 -1.37 9.83 0.23
CA GLY A 118 0.05 10.11 0.27
C GLY A 118 0.89 9.10 1.02
N TYR A 119 0.31 7.97 1.45
CA TYR A 119 1.09 6.91 2.10
C TYR A 119 2.03 6.28 1.09
N LYS A 120 3.32 6.28 1.42
CA LYS A 120 4.36 5.73 0.55
C LYS A 120 4.34 4.21 0.58
N ILE A 121 4.46 3.63 -0.60
CA ILE A 121 4.49 2.18 -0.80
C ILE A 121 5.72 1.85 -1.61
N GLU A 122 6.52 0.90 -1.12
CA GLU A 122 7.64 0.34 -1.87
C GLU A 122 7.18 -0.93 -2.57
N VAL A 123 7.41 -1.02 -3.86
CA VAL A 123 7.14 -2.23 -4.64
C VAL A 123 8.48 -2.85 -5.01
N LEU A 124 8.73 -4.05 -4.49
CA LEU A 124 10.01 -4.75 -4.62
C LEU A 124 9.85 -5.95 -5.56
N GLN A 125 10.89 -6.20 -6.34
CA GLN A 125 10.96 -7.43 -7.12
C GLN A 125 11.34 -8.60 -6.21
N ARG A 126 10.64 -9.72 -6.35
CA ARG A 126 10.91 -10.92 -5.56
C ARG A 126 12.33 -11.41 -5.80
N GLY A 127 13.07 -11.63 -4.72
CA GLY A 127 14.43 -12.15 -4.79
C GLY A 127 15.20 -11.84 -3.52
N GLY A 128 16.27 -12.57 -3.26
CA GLY A 128 17.11 -12.37 -2.09
C GLY A 128 16.33 -12.40 -0.77
N HIS A 129 16.45 -11.35 -0.01
CA HIS A 129 15.75 -11.18 1.27
C HIS A 129 14.24 -10.96 1.07
N TYR A 130 13.83 -10.40 -0.05
CA TYR A 130 12.44 -9.96 -0.31
C TYR A 130 11.67 -11.06 -1.04
N ARG A 131 10.77 -11.75 -0.30
CA ARG A 131 10.02 -12.91 -0.82
C ARG A 131 8.54 -12.89 -0.45
#